data_97bd1188bf5e3b2fa35e2fda0454f309
#
_entry.id   97bd1188bf5e3b2fa35e2fda0454f309
#
_cell.length_a   1.000
_cell.length_b   1.000
_cell.length_c   1.000
_cell.angle_alpha   90.00
_cell.angle_beta   90.00
_cell.angle_gamma   90.00
#
_symmetry.space_group_name_H-M   'P 1'
#
loop_
_entity.id
_entity.type
_entity.pdbx_description
1 polymer ?
#
loop_
_entity_poly.entity_id
_entity_poly.type
_entity_poly.pdbx_seq_one_letter_code
_entity_poly.pdbx_strand_id
1 'polypeptide(L)'
;MASQMFIKPAHLGYLGNPQVKRDGVNQQFTDQEVSEYLKCMKDPVYFAKTYVKVISLDKGLVPFEPYPYQKRMFEHFNQNRFSIVLACRQSGKSISSVIYILWYAVFQPDKTIAVLANKGSTSQEMLARITLALENLPFFLQPGCKALNKRSIEFSNNSRIIASATSGSSIRGLSVNLLFLDEFAFVEKAGTFYTSTYPVITSGQTSRVIITSTANGVGNTYHKLWEGAVQGTNSYKPFRVDWWDVPGRDENWKAQTIANTSPLQFEQEFGNSFVGTGSTLINAETLLSLRATNPIRTAEKACIYEDPIPSHNYIMTVDVAKGRGQDSSTFSIIDISVKPCKVVASYRNNLMSPLLFPDTIYKYAKTYNNAYVLVESNDSGGVVCNGLYYDLEYENMFVESAVKAASIGVTMTKRTKRIGCSHLKDMIETRKLVVTDADTIAELSTFEEDGDSYAASDGNHDDLVMNLVLFAWFAATDHFAEMANVDLKTMLYAERLKLAEDDIAPVGVFSEKEDLKEKYEVDNEGNVWEEVNNNWLF
;
A
#
# COMPACT_ATOMS: atom_id res chain seq x y z
N MET A 1 -17.84 -9.36 42.79
CA MET A 1 -17.73 -10.73 43.33
C MET A 1 -16.27 -11.12 43.24
N ALA A 2 -15.67 -11.48 44.38
CA ALA A 2 -14.25 -11.77 44.48
C ALA A 2 -13.90 -12.95 43.55
N SER A 3 -12.84 -12.79 42.75
CA SER A 3 -12.25 -13.86 41.96
C SER A 3 -11.82 -14.98 42.91
N GLN A 4 -12.63 -16.03 43.01
CA GLN A 4 -12.13 -17.28 43.57
C GLN A 4 -10.95 -17.68 42.68
N MET A 5 -9.75 -17.66 43.25
CA MET A 5 -8.55 -18.20 42.64
C MET A 5 -8.78 -19.70 42.50
N PHE A 6 -9.14 -20.16 41.27
CA PHE A 6 -9.24 -21.60 41.00
C PHE A 6 -7.85 -22.19 41.19
N ILE A 7 -7.69 -22.99 42.24
CA ILE A 7 -6.43 -23.68 42.55
C ILE A 7 -6.16 -24.67 41.42
N LYS A 8 -5.08 -24.48 40.68
CA LYS A 8 -4.60 -25.41 39.65
C LYS A 8 -3.70 -26.45 40.27
N PRO A 9 -4.12 -27.73 40.38
CA PRO A 9 -3.27 -28.75 40.98
C PRO A 9 -2.02 -28.99 40.12
N ALA A 10 -0.85 -28.75 40.67
CA ALA A 10 0.43 -28.78 39.91
C ALA A 10 0.69 -30.13 39.21
N HIS A 11 0.22 -31.26 39.77
CA HIS A 11 0.34 -32.58 39.20
C HIS A 11 -0.49 -32.81 37.94
N LEU A 12 -1.45 -31.92 37.64
CA LEU A 12 -2.28 -31.95 36.43
C LEU A 12 -1.72 -31.05 35.32
N GLY A 13 -0.61 -30.33 35.60
CA GLY A 13 0.02 -29.40 34.68
C GLY A 13 0.78 -30.13 33.55
N TYR A 14 0.91 -29.46 32.40
CA TYR A 14 1.74 -29.88 31.28
C TYR A 14 3.24 -29.79 31.66
N LEU A 15 4.09 -30.65 31.09
CA LEU A 15 5.51 -30.70 31.35
C LEU A 15 6.17 -29.33 31.46
N GLY A 16 6.71 -28.98 32.63
CA GLY A 16 7.37 -27.70 32.88
C GLY A 16 6.44 -26.46 32.96
N ASN A 17 5.13 -26.61 32.74
CA ASN A 17 4.16 -25.53 32.85
C ASN A 17 2.91 -25.96 33.65
N PRO A 18 2.87 -25.76 34.97
CA PRO A 18 1.75 -26.16 35.81
C PRO A 18 0.47 -25.37 35.57
N GLN A 19 0.52 -24.29 34.80
CA GLN A 19 -0.64 -23.45 34.49
C GLN A 19 -1.47 -23.98 33.30
N VAL A 20 -0.91 -24.88 32.49
CA VAL A 20 -1.56 -25.49 31.35
C VAL A 20 -1.90 -26.94 31.68
N LYS A 21 -3.16 -27.34 31.50
CA LYS A 21 -3.61 -28.71 31.75
C LYS A 21 -2.94 -29.69 30.78
N ARG A 22 -2.36 -30.78 31.30
CA ARG A 22 -1.80 -31.86 30.46
C ARG A 22 -2.85 -32.72 29.80
N ASP A 23 -2.48 -33.41 28.76
CA ASP A 23 -3.32 -34.43 28.10
C ASP A 23 -3.60 -35.61 29.04
N GLY A 24 -4.74 -36.29 28.80
CA GLY A 24 -5.14 -37.48 29.53
C GLY A 24 -5.62 -37.23 30.97
N VAL A 25 -5.84 -35.98 31.38
CA VAL A 25 -6.39 -35.66 32.72
C VAL A 25 -7.91 -35.83 32.71
N ASN A 26 -8.38 -36.83 33.47
CA ASN A 26 -9.80 -36.95 33.77
C ASN A 26 -10.17 -35.96 34.89
N GLN A 27 -10.96 -34.96 34.55
CA GLN A 27 -11.50 -33.99 35.47
C GLN A 27 -13.02 -34.21 35.59
N GLN A 28 -13.50 -34.38 36.82
CA GLN A 28 -14.93 -34.32 37.08
C GLN A 28 -15.34 -32.86 37.10
N PHE A 29 -16.38 -32.53 36.40
CA PHE A 29 -16.97 -31.19 36.36
C PHE A 29 -18.14 -31.12 37.33
N THR A 30 -18.23 -30.02 38.03
CA THR A 30 -19.42 -29.63 38.76
C THR A 30 -20.52 -29.14 37.82
N ASP A 31 -21.78 -29.19 38.20
CA ASP A 31 -22.89 -28.68 37.38
C ASP A 31 -22.70 -27.20 37.02
N GLN A 32 -22.08 -26.44 37.91
CA GLN A 32 -21.73 -25.03 37.68
C GLN A 32 -20.67 -24.89 36.57
N GLU A 33 -19.60 -25.69 36.59
CA GLU A 33 -18.55 -25.68 35.57
C GLU A 33 -19.09 -26.11 34.21
N VAL A 34 -19.99 -27.09 34.16
CA VAL A 34 -20.69 -27.49 32.94
C VAL A 34 -21.51 -26.32 32.38
N SER A 35 -22.30 -25.66 33.25
CA SER A 35 -23.09 -24.50 32.82
C SER A 35 -22.22 -23.37 32.27
N GLU A 36 -21.11 -23.06 32.95
CA GLU A 36 -20.16 -22.02 32.52
C GLU A 36 -19.44 -22.40 31.22
N TYR A 37 -19.04 -23.67 31.06
CA TYR A 37 -18.44 -24.19 29.83
C TYR A 37 -19.40 -24.00 28.64
N LEU A 38 -20.67 -24.33 28.80
CA LEU A 38 -21.68 -24.19 27.76
C LEU A 38 -21.97 -22.73 27.39
N LYS A 39 -21.93 -21.81 28.36
CA LYS A 39 -22.04 -20.36 28.09
C LYS A 39 -20.85 -19.87 27.29
N CYS A 40 -19.63 -20.22 27.71
CA CYS A 40 -18.40 -19.86 27.02
C CYS A 40 -18.35 -20.43 25.59
N MET A 41 -18.78 -21.67 25.40
CA MET A 41 -18.82 -22.31 24.09
C MET A 41 -19.76 -21.60 23.10
N LYS A 42 -20.89 -21.07 23.60
CA LYS A 42 -21.89 -20.38 22.76
C LYS A 42 -21.50 -18.92 22.44
N ASP A 43 -20.82 -18.26 23.36
CA ASP A 43 -20.57 -16.81 23.29
C ASP A 43 -19.10 -16.48 23.51
N PRO A 44 -18.35 -16.16 22.44
CA PRO A 44 -16.95 -15.73 22.55
C PRO A 44 -16.76 -14.42 23.33
N VAL A 45 -17.77 -13.53 23.35
CA VAL A 45 -17.72 -12.29 24.14
C VAL A 45 -17.82 -12.58 25.63
N TYR A 46 -18.73 -13.49 26.00
CA TYR A 46 -18.85 -13.95 27.40
C TYR A 46 -17.56 -14.62 27.89
N PHE A 47 -17.01 -15.53 27.08
CA PHE A 47 -15.73 -16.18 27.37
C PHE A 47 -14.61 -15.16 27.56
N ALA A 48 -14.46 -14.23 26.61
CA ALA A 48 -13.42 -13.22 26.65
C ALA A 48 -13.49 -12.34 27.90
N LYS A 49 -14.68 -11.81 28.20
CA LYS A 49 -14.90 -10.92 29.31
C LYS A 49 -14.75 -11.60 30.67
N THR A 50 -15.22 -12.84 30.80
CA THR A 50 -15.31 -13.52 32.10
C THR A 50 -14.01 -14.19 32.50
N TYR A 51 -13.29 -14.79 31.57
CA TYR A 51 -12.18 -15.68 31.87
C TYR A 51 -10.82 -15.26 31.34
N VAL A 52 -10.78 -14.41 30.28
CA VAL A 52 -9.50 -14.06 29.67
C VAL A 52 -8.81 -12.92 30.41
N LYS A 53 -7.50 -13.06 30.58
CA LYS A 53 -6.63 -11.99 31.09
C LYS A 53 -5.62 -11.61 30.02
N VAL A 54 -5.24 -10.33 29.99
CA VAL A 54 -4.31 -9.74 29.05
C VAL A 54 -3.30 -8.87 29.78
N ILE A 55 -2.15 -8.62 29.16
CA ILE A 55 -1.17 -7.68 29.69
C ILE A 55 -1.54 -6.27 29.26
N SER A 56 -1.80 -5.40 30.23
CA SER A 56 -1.87 -3.95 30.06
C SER A 56 -0.48 -3.36 30.27
N LEU A 57 -0.10 -2.38 29.46
CA LEU A 57 1.18 -1.69 29.60
C LEU A 57 1.34 -1.00 30.97
N ASP A 58 0.23 -0.46 31.52
CA ASP A 58 0.27 0.31 32.77
C ASP A 58 -0.02 -0.54 34.01
N LYS A 59 -0.80 -1.62 33.88
CA LYS A 59 -1.36 -2.37 35.01
C LYS A 59 -0.90 -3.83 35.10
N GLY A 60 -0.04 -4.26 34.16
CA GLY A 60 0.37 -5.67 34.08
C GLY A 60 -0.78 -6.59 33.67
N LEU A 61 -0.90 -7.76 34.30
CA LEU A 61 -1.93 -8.76 34.00
C LEU A 61 -3.30 -8.34 34.55
N VAL A 62 -4.25 -8.07 33.67
CA VAL A 62 -5.61 -7.62 34.00
C VAL A 62 -6.69 -8.47 33.30
N PRO A 63 -7.91 -8.54 33.86
CA PRO A 63 -9.06 -9.11 33.11
C PRO A 63 -9.28 -8.35 31.80
N PHE A 64 -9.67 -9.07 30.75
CA PHE A 64 -9.96 -8.45 29.47
C PHE A 64 -11.37 -7.83 29.49
N GLU A 65 -11.42 -6.52 29.39
CA GLU A 65 -12.67 -5.76 29.25
C GLU A 65 -12.80 -5.29 27.79
N PRO A 66 -13.59 -6.01 26.95
CA PRO A 66 -13.69 -5.70 25.53
C PRO A 66 -14.40 -4.37 25.29
N TYR A 67 -13.81 -3.52 24.48
CA TYR A 67 -14.43 -2.31 23.97
C TYR A 67 -15.66 -2.64 23.10
N PRO A 68 -16.59 -1.69 22.89
CA PRO A 68 -17.81 -1.94 22.10
C PRO A 68 -17.52 -2.49 20.70
N TYR A 69 -16.51 -1.96 19.99
CA TYR A 69 -16.13 -2.46 18.67
C TYR A 69 -15.48 -3.85 18.74
N GLN A 70 -14.74 -4.19 19.80
CA GLN A 70 -14.16 -5.52 19.97
C GLN A 70 -15.23 -6.59 20.16
N LYS A 71 -16.34 -6.28 20.87
CA LYS A 71 -17.50 -7.18 20.96
C LYS A 71 -18.09 -7.43 19.57
N ARG A 72 -18.36 -6.36 18.81
CA ARG A 72 -18.83 -6.47 17.41
C ARG A 72 -17.85 -7.25 16.53
N MET A 73 -16.53 -7.13 16.77
CA MET A 73 -15.51 -7.85 16.04
C MET A 73 -15.55 -9.37 16.30
N PHE A 74 -15.77 -9.81 17.55
CA PHE A 74 -15.98 -11.23 17.86
C PHE A 74 -17.23 -11.77 17.16
N GLU A 75 -18.33 -11.03 17.21
CA GLU A 75 -19.57 -11.39 16.51
C GLU A 75 -19.34 -11.48 15.01
N HIS A 76 -18.64 -10.50 14.44
CA HIS A 76 -18.29 -10.45 13.03
C HIS A 76 -17.47 -11.67 12.60
N PHE A 77 -16.44 -12.06 13.35
CA PHE A 77 -15.66 -13.28 13.10
C PHE A 77 -16.48 -14.55 13.20
N ASN A 78 -17.45 -14.58 14.12
CA ASN A 78 -18.29 -15.75 14.33
C ASN A 78 -19.37 -15.92 13.26
N GLN A 79 -19.92 -14.83 12.74
CA GLN A 79 -21.00 -14.84 11.75
C GLN A 79 -20.48 -15.01 10.32
N ASN A 80 -19.27 -14.52 10.00
CA ASN A 80 -18.77 -14.47 8.64
C ASN A 80 -17.69 -15.51 8.40
N ARG A 81 -17.75 -16.16 7.24
CA ARG A 81 -16.74 -17.10 6.79
C ARG A 81 -15.43 -16.40 6.39
N PHE A 82 -15.55 -15.29 5.71
CA PHE A 82 -14.43 -14.46 5.27
C PHE A 82 -14.56 -13.07 5.86
N SER A 83 -13.61 -12.69 6.69
CA SER A 83 -13.57 -11.39 7.36
C SER A 83 -12.31 -10.62 6.97
N ILE A 84 -12.45 -9.35 6.64
CA ILE A 84 -11.33 -8.44 6.43
C ILE A 84 -11.48 -7.22 7.34
N VAL A 85 -10.44 -6.93 8.13
CA VAL A 85 -10.47 -5.90 9.16
C VAL A 85 -9.44 -4.83 8.86
N LEU A 86 -9.91 -3.63 8.58
CA LEU A 86 -9.09 -2.41 8.54
C LEU A 86 -9.20 -1.72 9.89
N ALA A 87 -8.11 -1.65 10.64
CA ALA A 87 -8.14 -1.08 11.97
C ALA A 87 -6.92 -0.21 12.23
N CYS A 88 -7.14 0.94 12.84
CA CYS A 88 -6.07 1.86 13.20
C CYS A 88 -5.04 1.19 14.13
N ARG A 89 -3.84 1.73 14.14
CA ARG A 89 -2.75 1.23 14.99
C ARG A 89 -3.13 1.30 16.46
N GLN A 90 -2.68 0.29 17.25
CA GLN A 90 -2.94 0.17 18.68
C GLN A 90 -4.45 0.17 19.07
N SER A 91 -5.31 -0.31 18.18
CA SER A 91 -6.74 -0.52 18.46
C SER A 91 -7.01 -1.82 19.23
N GLY A 92 -6.02 -2.66 19.50
CA GLY A 92 -6.25 -3.97 20.11
C GLY A 92 -6.80 -5.03 19.15
N LYS A 93 -6.68 -4.83 17.82
CA LYS A 93 -7.09 -5.82 16.80
C LYS A 93 -6.45 -7.18 17.01
N SER A 94 -5.12 -7.22 17.23
CA SER A 94 -4.37 -8.46 17.40
C SER A 94 -4.75 -9.19 18.69
N ILE A 95 -5.01 -8.48 19.79
CA ILE A 95 -5.43 -9.12 21.04
C ILE A 95 -6.84 -9.73 20.93
N SER A 96 -7.77 -9.05 20.27
CA SER A 96 -9.10 -9.60 20.03
C SER A 96 -9.03 -10.84 19.12
N SER A 97 -8.20 -10.81 18.10
CA SER A 97 -7.98 -11.97 17.20
C SER A 97 -7.37 -13.16 17.94
N VAL A 98 -6.36 -12.92 18.78
CA VAL A 98 -5.74 -13.94 19.65
C VAL A 98 -6.78 -14.61 20.55
N ILE A 99 -7.65 -13.83 21.18
CA ILE A 99 -8.69 -14.35 22.07
C ILE A 99 -9.73 -15.18 21.27
N TYR A 100 -10.14 -14.70 20.10
CA TYR A 100 -11.04 -15.45 19.24
C TYR A 100 -10.43 -16.77 18.74
N ILE A 101 -9.15 -16.77 18.37
CA ILE A 101 -8.43 -17.97 17.96
C ILE A 101 -8.35 -18.98 19.10
N LEU A 102 -8.05 -18.52 20.34
CA LEU A 102 -8.04 -19.38 21.53
C LEU A 102 -9.44 -19.96 21.77
N TRP A 103 -10.48 -19.13 21.76
CA TRP A 103 -11.86 -19.60 21.89
C TRP A 103 -12.23 -20.67 20.87
N TYR A 104 -11.86 -20.43 19.60
CA TYR A 104 -12.13 -21.36 18.51
C TYR A 104 -11.41 -22.70 18.70
N ALA A 105 -10.16 -22.67 19.14
CA ALA A 105 -9.38 -23.88 19.40
C ALA A 105 -9.88 -24.67 20.62
N VAL A 106 -10.31 -23.98 21.67
CA VAL A 106 -10.80 -24.59 22.91
C VAL A 106 -12.14 -25.27 22.74
N PHE A 107 -13.08 -24.59 22.07
CA PHE A 107 -14.49 -25.05 22.02
C PHE A 107 -14.90 -25.75 20.72
N GLN A 108 -14.05 -25.71 19.69
CA GLN A 108 -14.31 -26.42 18.45
C GLN A 108 -13.29 -27.56 18.28
N PRO A 109 -13.71 -28.85 18.38
CA PRO A 109 -12.81 -29.97 18.23
C PRO A 109 -12.39 -30.16 16.76
N ASP A 110 -11.27 -30.87 16.56
CA ASP A 110 -10.74 -31.27 15.25
C ASP A 110 -10.44 -30.10 14.30
N LYS A 111 -9.93 -28.99 14.85
CA LYS A 111 -9.61 -27.78 14.06
C LYS A 111 -8.12 -27.54 13.93
N THR A 112 -7.66 -27.34 12.70
CA THR A 112 -6.33 -26.79 12.41
C THR A 112 -6.46 -25.30 12.16
N ILE A 113 -5.73 -24.50 12.94
CA ILE A 113 -5.71 -23.04 12.89
C ILE A 113 -4.32 -22.61 12.49
N ALA A 114 -4.20 -21.81 11.43
CA ALA A 114 -2.94 -21.23 11.00
C ALA A 114 -2.92 -19.72 11.32
N VAL A 115 -1.93 -19.28 12.09
CA VAL A 115 -1.65 -17.89 12.45
C VAL A 115 -0.43 -17.45 11.66
N LEU A 116 -0.62 -16.58 10.68
CA LEU A 116 0.43 -16.11 9.80
C LEU A 116 0.59 -14.59 9.92
N ALA A 117 1.83 -14.14 9.92
CA ALA A 117 2.18 -12.73 9.92
C ALA A 117 3.32 -12.46 8.92
N ASN A 118 3.57 -11.20 8.59
CA ASN A 118 4.65 -10.81 7.67
C ASN A 118 6.03 -11.35 8.10
N LYS A 119 6.28 -11.44 9.43
CA LYS A 119 7.52 -12.01 10.01
C LYS A 119 7.21 -13.17 10.94
N GLY A 120 8.08 -14.18 10.96
CA GLY A 120 7.95 -15.33 11.85
C GLY A 120 7.98 -14.95 13.34
N SER A 121 8.74 -13.93 13.72
CA SER A 121 8.76 -13.39 15.08
C SER A 121 7.41 -12.84 15.51
N THR A 122 6.70 -12.15 14.61
CA THR A 122 5.37 -11.59 14.89
C THR A 122 4.34 -12.70 15.11
N SER A 123 4.35 -13.76 14.30
CA SER A 123 3.44 -14.90 14.48
C SER A 123 3.73 -15.67 15.77
N GLN A 124 5.01 -15.79 16.16
CA GLN A 124 5.40 -16.40 17.43
C GLN A 124 4.97 -15.54 18.63
N GLU A 125 5.05 -14.22 18.54
CA GLU A 125 4.55 -13.30 19.55
C GLU A 125 3.03 -13.45 19.76
N MET A 126 2.27 -13.62 18.66
CA MET A 126 0.84 -13.90 18.75
C MET A 126 0.58 -15.24 19.45
N LEU A 127 1.35 -16.28 19.13
CA LEU A 127 1.23 -17.57 19.80
C LEU A 127 1.59 -17.48 21.29
N ALA A 128 2.58 -16.67 21.66
CA ALA A 128 2.92 -16.41 23.05
C ALA A 128 1.76 -15.72 23.81
N ARG A 129 1.06 -14.80 23.19
CA ARG A 129 -0.15 -14.17 23.76
C ARG A 129 -1.31 -15.17 23.90
N ILE A 130 -1.49 -16.09 22.93
CA ILE A 130 -2.45 -17.19 23.03
C ILE A 130 -2.09 -18.09 24.21
N THR A 131 -0.81 -18.44 24.36
CA THR A 131 -0.30 -19.26 25.49
C THR A 131 -0.56 -18.58 26.82
N LEU A 132 -0.25 -17.30 26.94
CA LEU A 132 -0.52 -16.53 28.18
C LEU A 132 -2.01 -16.51 28.52
N ALA A 133 -2.87 -16.32 27.55
CA ALA A 133 -4.32 -16.35 27.75
C ALA A 133 -4.77 -17.75 28.21
N LEU A 134 -4.26 -18.83 27.57
CA LEU A 134 -4.53 -20.22 27.94
C LEU A 134 -4.08 -20.50 29.38
N GLU A 135 -2.88 -20.10 29.77
CA GLU A 135 -2.31 -20.26 31.11
C GLU A 135 -3.18 -19.64 32.19
N ASN A 136 -3.90 -18.58 31.87
CA ASN A 136 -4.77 -17.89 32.81
C ASN A 136 -6.22 -18.42 32.85
N LEU A 137 -6.61 -19.31 31.93
CA LEU A 137 -7.91 -19.97 32.00
C LEU A 137 -7.97 -20.98 33.16
N PRO A 138 -9.13 -21.16 33.83
CA PRO A 138 -9.33 -22.27 34.74
C PRO A 138 -9.25 -23.60 34.01
N PHE A 139 -8.85 -24.69 34.70
CA PHE A 139 -8.63 -25.99 34.09
C PHE A 139 -9.89 -26.61 33.47
N PHE A 140 -11.06 -26.29 33.98
CA PHE A 140 -12.31 -26.80 33.42
C PHE A 140 -12.60 -26.24 32.00
N LEU A 141 -12.03 -25.10 31.64
CA LEU A 141 -12.11 -24.51 30.29
C LEU A 141 -10.95 -24.96 29.41
N GLN A 142 -9.83 -25.42 29.98
CA GLN A 142 -8.69 -25.82 29.18
C GLN A 142 -8.87 -27.26 28.63
N PRO A 143 -8.81 -27.48 27.31
CA PRO A 143 -8.54 -28.81 26.80
C PRO A 143 -7.13 -29.23 27.23
N GLY A 144 -6.89 -30.53 27.40
CA GLY A 144 -5.55 -31.02 27.71
C GLY A 144 -4.56 -30.64 26.62
N CYS A 145 -3.34 -30.34 26.98
CA CYS A 145 -2.29 -29.98 26.04
C CYS A 145 -1.42 -31.20 25.71
N LYS A 146 -1.29 -31.55 24.42
CA LYS A 146 -0.43 -32.61 23.89
C LYS A 146 0.96 -32.07 23.57
N ALA A 147 1.03 -30.88 22.97
CA ALA A 147 2.27 -30.19 22.65
C ALA A 147 2.13 -28.68 22.81
N LEU A 148 3.17 -28.07 23.35
CA LEU A 148 3.27 -26.64 23.56
C LEU A 148 4.69 -26.18 23.26
N ASN A 149 4.87 -25.41 22.19
CA ASN A 149 6.16 -24.85 21.81
C ASN A 149 5.99 -23.49 21.14
N LYS A 150 7.10 -22.84 20.74
CA LYS A 150 7.09 -21.50 20.14
C LYS A 150 6.41 -21.40 18.77
N ARG A 151 6.07 -22.53 18.15
CA ARG A 151 5.49 -22.57 16.80
C ARG A 151 4.14 -23.26 16.73
N SER A 152 3.77 -24.05 17.74
CA SER A 152 2.49 -24.77 17.74
C SER A 152 1.99 -25.07 19.15
N ILE A 153 0.66 -25.18 19.27
CA ILE A 153 -0.06 -25.71 20.41
C ILE A 153 -0.95 -26.82 19.89
N GLU A 154 -0.89 -28.01 20.50
CA GLU A 154 -1.77 -29.14 20.18
C GLU A 154 -2.58 -29.55 21.40
N PHE A 155 -3.89 -29.72 21.22
CA PHE A 155 -4.82 -30.00 22.28
C PHE A 155 -5.39 -31.42 22.23
N SER A 156 -5.91 -31.90 23.35
CA SER A 156 -6.56 -33.22 23.48
C SER A 156 -7.86 -33.34 22.68
N ASN A 157 -8.53 -32.22 22.37
CA ASN A 157 -9.69 -32.17 21.48
C ASN A 157 -9.32 -32.24 19.99
N ASN A 158 -8.07 -32.63 19.67
CA ASN A 158 -7.48 -32.70 18.33
C ASN A 158 -7.37 -31.37 17.58
N SER A 159 -7.67 -30.26 18.23
CA SER A 159 -7.41 -28.94 17.63
C SER A 159 -5.94 -28.56 17.82
N ARG A 160 -5.41 -27.82 16.83
CA ARG A 160 -4.03 -27.32 16.89
C ARG A 160 -3.95 -25.91 16.32
N ILE A 161 -3.04 -25.12 16.89
CA ILE A 161 -2.69 -23.78 16.42
C ILE A 161 -1.26 -23.83 15.93
N ILE A 162 -1.00 -23.32 14.73
CA ILE A 162 0.33 -23.28 14.11
C ILE A 162 0.66 -21.82 13.77
N ALA A 163 1.83 -21.36 14.18
CA ALA A 163 2.33 -20.01 13.89
C ALA A 163 3.51 -20.07 12.91
N SER A 164 3.44 -19.29 11.83
CA SER A 164 4.48 -19.23 10.81
C SER A 164 4.56 -17.85 10.15
N ALA A 165 5.64 -17.58 9.42
CA ALA A 165 5.71 -16.44 8.53
C ALA A 165 4.83 -16.66 7.30
N THR A 166 4.34 -15.58 6.70
CA THR A 166 3.58 -15.61 5.44
C THR A 166 4.54 -15.90 4.28
N SER A 167 4.61 -17.16 3.87
CA SER A 167 5.44 -17.60 2.72
C SER A 167 4.65 -18.58 1.87
N GLY A 168 4.98 -18.68 0.58
CA GLY A 168 4.26 -19.54 -0.37
C GLY A 168 4.24 -21.04 -0.02
N SER A 169 5.06 -21.48 0.95
CA SER A 169 5.12 -22.87 1.42
C SER A 169 4.56 -23.08 2.83
N SER A 170 4.22 -22.01 3.56
CA SER A 170 3.92 -22.07 5.01
C SER A 170 2.79 -23.02 5.40
N ILE A 171 1.77 -23.14 4.57
CA ILE A 171 0.58 -23.97 4.84
C ILE A 171 0.24 -24.92 3.70
N ARG A 172 1.14 -25.08 2.70
CA ARG A 172 0.95 -26.07 1.64
C ARG A 172 0.92 -27.49 2.23
N GLY A 173 -0.07 -28.28 1.84
CA GLY A 173 -0.26 -29.64 2.34
C GLY A 173 -0.97 -29.73 3.70
N LEU A 174 -1.37 -28.61 4.30
CA LEU A 174 -2.19 -28.61 5.50
C LEU A 174 -3.66 -28.39 5.17
N SER A 175 -4.55 -29.13 5.85
CA SER A 175 -5.98 -28.82 5.86
C SER A 175 -6.22 -27.81 6.98
N VAL A 176 -6.60 -26.57 6.63
CA VAL A 176 -6.77 -25.46 7.58
C VAL A 176 -8.24 -25.10 7.71
N ASN A 177 -8.74 -25.07 8.95
CA ASN A 177 -10.13 -24.72 9.26
C ASN A 177 -10.29 -23.22 9.54
N LEU A 178 -9.27 -22.57 10.11
CA LEU A 178 -9.21 -21.13 10.33
C LEU A 178 -7.82 -20.61 9.92
N LEU A 179 -7.77 -19.74 8.92
CA LEU A 179 -6.58 -18.98 8.54
C LEU A 179 -6.71 -17.57 9.10
N PHE A 180 -5.72 -17.17 9.87
CA PHE A 180 -5.58 -15.82 10.35
C PHE A 180 -4.32 -15.18 9.74
N LEU A 181 -4.49 -14.03 9.10
CA LEU A 181 -3.43 -13.25 8.48
C LEU A 181 -3.34 -11.89 9.19
N ASP A 182 -2.25 -11.68 9.94
CA ASP A 182 -2.01 -10.40 10.62
C ASP A 182 -1.07 -9.52 9.81
N GLU A 183 -1.35 -8.20 9.83
CA GLU A 183 -0.61 -7.16 9.12
C GLU A 183 -0.42 -7.50 7.63
N PHE A 184 -1.51 -7.96 6.99
CA PHE A 184 -1.44 -8.49 5.62
C PHE A 184 -1.08 -7.44 4.57
N ALA A 185 -1.35 -6.15 4.81
CA ALA A 185 -0.93 -5.06 3.93
C ALA A 185 0.60 -4.91 3.82
N PHE A 186 1.36 -5.47 4.78
CA PHE A 186 2.82 -5.41 4.83
C PHE A 186 3.50 -6.70 4.38
N VAL A 187 2.76 -7.64 3.82
CA VAL A 187 3.29 -8.92 3.34
C VAL A 187 3.88 -8.73 1.95
N GLU A 188 5.18 -8.96 1.82
CA GLU A 188 5.86 -9.00 0.52
C GLU A 188 5.27 -10.12 -0.34
N LYS A 189 5.07 -9.85 -1.65
CA LYS A 189 4.50 -10.83 -2.61
C LYS A 189 3.17 -11.44 -2.14
N ALA A 190 2.37 -10.64 -1.44
CA ALA A 190 1.08 -11.05 -0.90
C ALA A 190 0.14 -11.68 -1.94
N GLY A 191 0.17 -11.20 -3.19
CA GLY A 191 -0.62 -11.75 -4.29
C GLY A 191 -0.26 -13.19 -4.61
N THR A 192 1.03 -13.50 -4.75
CA THR A 192 1.53 -14.87 -5.00
C THR A 192 1.20 -15.81 -3.83
N PHE A 193 1.40 -15.32 -2.60
CA PHE A 193 1.04 -16.07 -1.39
C PHE A 193 -0.46 -16.35 -1.36
N TYR A 194 -1.29 -15.34 -1.56
CA TYR A 194 -2.75 -15.46 -1.50
C TYR A 194 -3.27 -16.44 -2.55
N THR A 195 -2.83 -16.32 -3.80
CA THR A 195 -3.21 -17.24 -4.89
C THR A 195 -2.82 -18.68 -4.59
N SER A 196 -1.66 -18.92 -4.00
CA SER A 196 -1.20 -20.28 -3.64
C SER A 196 -1.90 -20.87 -2.41
N THR A 197 -2.43 -20.03 -1.52
CA THR A 197 -3.00 -20.40 -0.23
C THR A 197 -4.54 -20.50 -0.27
N TYR A 198 -5.17 -19.68 -1.10
CA TYR A 198 -6.63 -19.63 -1.22
C TYR A 198 -7.28 -21.01 -1.50
N PRO A 199 -6.75 -21.88 -2.38
CA PRO A 199 -7.32 -23.22 -2.60
C PRO A 199 -7.31 -24.11 -1.35
N VAL A 200 -6.31 -23.96 -0.46
CA VAL A 200 -6.21 -24.73 0.80
C VAL A 200 -7.42 -24.45 1.71
N ILE A 201 -7.94 -23.22 1.67
CA ILE A 201 -9.03 -22.77 2.51
C ILE A 201 -10.39 -23.06 1.86
N THR A 202 -10.48 -22.89 0.55
CA THR A 202 -11.75 -23.07 -0.18
C THR A 202 -12.15 -24.51 -0.36
N SER A 203 -11.23 -25.47 -0.14
CA SER A 203 -11.52 -26.91 -0.16
C SER A 203 -12.57 -27.33 0.89
N GLY A 204 -12.69 -26.60 2.01
CA GLY A 204 -13.68 -26.86 3.05
C GLY A 204 -14.85 -25.85 3.00
N GLN A 205 -16.08 -26.30 3.12
CA GLN A 205 -17.26 -25.40 3.13
C GLN A 205 -17.36 -24.52 4.38
N THR A 206 -16.78 -24.95 5.51
CA THR A 206 -16.84 -24.28 6.81
C THR A 206 -15.53 -23.61 7.21
N SER A 207 -14.51 -23.70 6.38
CA SER A 207 -13.22 -23.03 6.63
C SER A 207 -13.38 -21.52 6.66
N ARG A 208 -12.65 -20.86 7.54
CA ARG A 208 -12.74 -19.41 7.79
C ARG A 208 -11.42 -18.70 7.46
N VAL A 209 -11.52 -17.47 7.01
CA VAL A 209 -10.36 -16.57 6.83
C VAL A 209 -10.63 -15.27 7.55
N ILE A 210 -9.66 -14.85 8.35
CA ILE A 210 -9.65 -13.55 9.00
C ILE A 210 -8.36 -12.84 8.58
N ILE A 211 -8.51 -11.71 7.93
CA ILE A 211 -7.40 -10.84 7.52
C ILE A 211 -7.48 -9.56 8.34
N THR A 212 -6.39 -9.18 8.98
CA THR A 212 -6.30 -7.92 9.74
C THR A 212 -5.10 -7.11 9.29
N SER A 213 -5.27 -5.79 9.17
CA SER A 213 -4.15 -4.88 8.92
C SER A 213 -4.50 -3.43 9.30
N THR A 214 -3.48 -2.58 9.43
CA THR A 214 -3.57 -1.15 9.19
C THR A 214 -3.48 -0.90 7.69
N ALA A 215 -3.83 0.32 7.25
CA ALA A 215 -3.62 0.74 5.87
C ALA A 215 -2.11 0.83 5.56
N ASN A 216 -1.72 0.40 4.36
CA ASN A 216 -0.33 0.50 3.89
C ASN A 216 -0.31 0.68 2.37
N GLY A 217 -0.44 1.92 1.90
CA GLY A 217 -0.42 2.23 0.48
C GLY A 217 -1.62 1.71 -0.31
N VAL A 218 -1.77 2.22 -1.52
CA VAL A 218 -2.81 1.84 -2.50
C VAL A 218 -2.27 0.72 -3.39
N GLY A 219 -3.15 -0.11 -3.95
CA GLY A 219 -2.84 -1.08 -5.01
C GLY A 219 -2.32 -2.44 -4.54
N ASN A 220 -1.85 -2.59 -3.29
CA ASN A 220 -1.43 -3.89 -2.76
C ASN A 220 -2.60 -4.89 -2.64
N THR A 221 -2.29 -6.17 -2.42
CA THR A 221 -3.30 -7.24 -2.35
C THR A 221 -4.35 -7.00 -1.26
N TYR A 222 -3.94 -6.47 -0.10
CA TYR A 222 -4.87 -6.17 0.98
C TYR A 222 -5.84 -5.05 0.60
N HIS A 223 -5.34 -3.98 -0.01
CA HIS A 223 -6.17 -2.87 -0.52
C HIS A 223 -7.20 -3.37 -1.55
N LYS A 224 -6.76 -4.17 -2.55
CA LYS A 224 -7.67 -4.76 -3.56
C LYS A 224 -8.76 -5.64 -2.93
N LEU A 225 -8.40 -6.45 -1.92
CA LEU A 225 -9.37 -7.27 -1.19
C LEU A 225 -10.34 -6.41 -0.36
N TRP A 226 -9.84 -5.34 0.27
CA TRP A 226 -10.64 -4.40 1.05
C TRP A 226 -11.65 -3.67 0.17
N GLU A 227 -11.20 -3.06 -0.93
CA GLU A 227 -12.08 -2.40 -1.90
C GLU A 227 -13.15 -3.33 -2.44
N GLY A 228 -12.75 -4.54 -2.84
CA GLY A 228 -13.71 -5.56 -3.29
C GLY A 228 -14.72 -5.97 -2.22
N ALA A 229 -14.33 -5.97 -0.94
CA ALA A 229 -15.23 -6.25 0.18
C ALA A 229 -16.23 -5.12 0.41
N VAL A 230 -15.76 -3.86 0.34
CA VAL A 230 -16.60 -2.67 0.48
C VAL A 230 -17.61 -2.55 -0.67
N GLN A 231 -17.17 -2.82 -1.88
CA GLN A 231 -18.00 -2.82 -3.09
C GLN A 231 -18.89 -4.06 -3.23
N GLY A 232 -18.67 -5.11 -2.41
CA GLY A 232 -19.41 -6.37 -2.50
C GLY A 232 -19.04 -7.24 -3.70
N THR A 233 -17.89 -7.01 -4.34
CA THR A 233 -17.42 -7.77 -5.51
C THR A 233 -16.66 -9.04 -5.14
N ASN A 234 -16.30 -9.22 -3.86
CA ASN A 234 -15.71 -10.44 -3.33
C ASN A 234 -16.50 -11.01 -2.14
N SER A 235 -16.10 -12.17 -1.63
CA SER A 235 -16.79 -12.86 -0.53
C SER A 235 -16.44 -12.33 0.86
N TYR A 236 -15.47 -11.43 0.99
CA TYR A 236 -15.08 -10.87 2.28
C TYR A 236 -16.13 -9.91 2.81
N LYS A 237 -16.27 -9.89 4.15
CA LYS A 237 -17.09 -8.91 4.86
C LYS A 237 -16.16 -7.92 5.54
N PRO A 238 -16.27 -6.63 5.23
CA PRO A 238 -15.39 -5.61 5.79
C PRO A 238 -15.81 -5.26 7.22
N PHE A 239 -14.81 -5.02 8.07
CA PHE A 239 -14.97 -4.49 9.40
C PHE A 239 -13.94 -3.38 9.62
N ARG A 240 -14.40 -2.18 9.97
CA ARG A 240 -13.53 -1.01 10.14
C ARG A 240 -13.51 -0.58 11.60
N VAL A 241 -12.33 -0.21 12.10
CA VAL A 241 -12.11 0.36 13.43
C VAL A 241 -11.29 1.63 13.28
N ASP A 242 -11.91 2.74 13.51
CA ASP A 242 -11.26 4.05 13.40
C ASP A 242 -10.67 4.51 14.75
N TRP A 243 -9.82 5.53 14.72
CA TRP A 243 -9.12 5.99 15.92
C TRP A 243 -10.08 6.50 17.01
N TRP A 244 -11.21 7.10 16.63
CA TRP A 244 -12.24 7.58 17.56
C TRP A 244 -13.09 6.48 18.19
N ASP A 245 -13.07 5.25 17.67
CA ASP A 245 -13.70 4.08 18.29
C ASP A 245 -12.92 3.63 19.53
N VAL A 246 -11.63 4.00 19.63
CA VAL A 246 -10.74 3.58 20.71
C VAL A 246 -10.91 4.52 21.90
N PRO A 247 -11.32 4.03 23.09
CA PRO A 247 -11.51 4.86 24.27
C PRO A 247 -10.26 5.66 24.64
N GLY A 248 -10.47 6.93 24.99
CA GLY A 248 -9.41 7.85 25.37
C GLY A 248 -8.75 8.58 24.19
N ARG A 249 -9.22 8.35 22.96
CA ARG A 249 -8.78 9.10 21.78
C ARG A 249 -9.85 10.10 21.38
N ASP A 250 -9.54 11.37 21.55
CA ASP A 250 -10.36 12.52 21.19
C ASP A 250 -9.60 13.45 20.24
N GLU A 251 -10.19 14.58 19.86
CA GLU A 251 -9.55 15.56 18.97
C GLU A 251 -8.27 16.15 19.59
N ASN A 252 -8.16 16.24 20.92
CA ASN A 252 -6.93 16.70 21.57
C ASN A 252 -5.82 15.66 21.42
N TRP A 253 -6.15 14.38 21.63
CA TRP A 253 -5.23 13.29 21.38
C TRP A 253 -4.76 13.26 19.93
N LYS A 254 -5.67 13.48 18.96
CA LYS A 254 -5.36 13.59 17.53
C LYS A 254 -4.38 14.73 17.26
N ALA A 255 -4.68 15.94 17.77
CA ALA A 255 -3.83 17.11 17.61
C ALA A 255 -2.42 16.89 18.18
N GLN A 256 -2.32 16.30 19.39
CA GLN A 256 -1.03 15.97 20.00
C GLN A 256 -0.27 14.90 19.20
N THR A 257 -0.96 13.90 18.68
CA THR A 257 -0.33 12.83 17.86
C THR A 257 0.21 13.41 16.56
N ILE A 258 -0.55 14.27 15.88
CA ILE A 258 -0.11 14.97 14.66
C ILE A 258 1.10 15.87 14.97
N ALA A 259 1.09 16.61 16.08
CA ALA A 259 2.21 17.47 16.48
C ALA A 259 3.51 16.69 16.75
N ASN A 260 3.39 15.45 17.25
CA ASN A 260 4.54 14.57 17.54
C ASN A 260 4.98 13.71 16.36
N THR A 261 4.21 13.67 15.28
CA THR A 261 4.49 12.88 14.09
C THR A 261 4.36 13.75 12.84
N SER A 262 3.33 13.55 12.05
CA SER A 262 2.90 14.42 10.96
C SER A 262 1.43 14.12 10.61
N PRO A 263 0.72 15.04 9.92
CA PRO A 263 -0.62 14.77 9.43
C PRO A 263 -0.69 13.51 8.57
N LEU A 264 0.30 13.32 7.69
CA LEU A 264 0.41 12.17 6.82
C LEU A 264 0.55 10.87 7.59
N GLN A 265 1.49 10.81 8.55
CA GLN A 265 1.72 9.63 9.38
C GLN A 265 0.49 9.33 10.25
N PHE A 266 -0.22 10.36 10.70
CA PHE A 266 -1.48 10.17 11.40
C PHE A 266 -2.52 9.50 10.51
N GLU A 267 -2.72 9.99 9.29
CA GLU A 267 -3.68 9.42 8.33
C GLU A 267 -3.35 7.96 7.98
N GLN A 268 -2.09 7.64 7.77
CA GLN A 268 -1.66 6.26 7.48
C GLN A 268 -1.87 5.32 8.67
N GLU A 269 -1.45 5.71 9.87
CA GLU A 269 -1.40 4.82 11.04
C GLU A 269 -2.73 4.79 11.82
N PHE A 270 -3.46 5.90 11.84
CA PHE A 270 -4.67 6.06 12.63
C PHE A 270 -5.92 6.41 11.83
N GLY A 271 -5.77 7.16 10.72
CA GLY A 271 -6.88 7.57 9.86
C GLY A 271 -7.41 6.47 8.96
N ASN A 272 -6.78 5.30 8.93
CA ASN A 272 -7.12 4.20 8.02
C ASN A 272 -7.12 4.61 6.53
N SER A 273 -6.27 5.58 6.19
CA SER A 273 -6.11 6.06 4.81
C SER A 273 -5.03 5.26 4.11
N PHE A 274 -5.35 4.73 2.94
CA PHE A 274 -4.37 4.08 2.07
C PHE A 274 -3.57 5.16 1.35
N VAL A 275 -2.54 5.65 2.00
CA VAL A 275 -1.66 6.71 1.48
C VAL A 275 -0.46 6.07 0.79
N GLY A 276 0.05 6.70 -0.27
CA GLY A 276 1.28 6.26 -0.93
C GLY A 276 2.46 6.17 0.05
N THR A 277 3.39 5.26 -0.22
CA THR A 277 4.61 5.09 0.59
C THR A 277 5.50 6.33 0.48
N GLY A 278 6.34 6.61 1.47
CA GLY A 278 7.23 7.78 1.48
C GLY A 278 8.30 7.79 0.37
N SER A 279 8.39 6.72 -0.43
CA SER A 279 9.29 6.58 -1.59
C SER A 279 8.62 6.87 -2.94
N THR A 280 7.33 7.26 -2.96
CA THR A 280 6.64 7.59 -4.21
C THR A 280 7.21 8.83 -4.88
N LEU A 281 7.17 8.86 -6.22
CA LEU A 281 7.63 10.02 -7.02
C LEU A 281 6.97 11.32 -6.55
N ILE A 282 5.65 11.29 -6.38
CA ILE A 282 4.87 12.42 -5.89
C ILE A 282 4.74 12.31 -4.37
N ASN A 283 4.90 13.42 -3.67
CA ASN A 283 4.75 13.42 -2.22
C ASN A 283 3.31 13.05 -1.81
N ALA A 284 3.20 12.44 -0.65
CA ALA A 284 1.94 11.87 -0.20
C ALA A 284 0.85 12.92 0.08
N GLU A 285 1.21 14.14 0.47
CA GLU A 285 0.28 15.25 0.68
C GLU A 285 -0.39 15.64 -0.65
N THR A 286 0.42 15.76 -1.70
CA THR A 286 -0.09 16.03 -3.05
C THR A 286 -0.94 14.88 -3.55
N LEU A 287 -0.51 13.62 -3.41
CA LEU A 287 -1.31 12.45 -3.79
C LEU A 287 -2.68 12.44 -3.11
N LEU A 288 -2.75 12.75 -1.82
CA LEU A 288 -4.02 12.87 -1.08
C LEU A 288 -4.90 14.02 -1.57
N SER A 289 -4.31 15.06 -2.14
CA SER A 289 -5.05 16.21 -2.67
C SER A 289 -5.64 15.96 -4.05
N LEU A 290 -5.11 14.98 -4.80
CA LEU A 290 -5.65 14.61 -6.12
C LEU A 290 -7.08 14.09 -5.98
N ARG A 291 -7.95 14.54 -6.86
CA ARG A 291 -9.36 14.15 -6.88
C ARG A 291 -9.67 13.49 -8.21
N ALA A 292 -9.98 12.20 -8.16
CA ALA A 292 -10.51 11.51 -9.32
C ALA A 292 -11.90 12.07 -9.67
N THR A 293 -12.19 12.17 -10.95
CA THR A 293 -13.51 12.50 -11.47
C THR A 293 -14.01 11.34 -12.32
N ASN A 294 -15.33 11.16 -12.33
CA ASN A 294 -15.91 10.18 -13.23
C ASN A 294 -15.80 10.67 -14.67
N PRO A 295 -15.47 9.79 -15.63
CA PRO A 295 -15.48 10.15 -17.04
C PRO A 295 -16.90 10.55 -17.47
N ILE A 296 -17.01 11.56 -18.35
CA ILE A 296 -18.31 11.95 -18.93
C ILE A 296 -18.85 10.85 -19.84
N ARG A 297 -17.94 10.05 -20.44
CA ARG A 297 -18.29 8.84 -21.20
C ARG A 297 -17.10 7.89 -21.26
N THR A 298 -17.38 6.61 -21.43
CA THR A 298 -16.39 5.56 -21.72
C THR A 298 -16.74 4.94 -23.07
N ALA A 299 -15.78 4.89 -23.98
CA ALA A 299 -15.95 4.32 -25.33
C ALA A 299 -14.71 3.49 -25.70
N GLU A 300 -14.90 2.23 -26.10
CA GLU A 300 -13.83 1.34 -26.54
C GLU A 300 -12.62 1.30 -25.59
N LYS A 301 -12.85 1.29 -24.29
CA LYS A 301 -11.85 1.35 -23.19
C LYS A 301 -11.15 2.70 -23.03
N ALA A 302 -11.55 3.75 -23.74
CA ALA A 302 -11.13 5.11 -23.45
C ALA A 302 -12.08 5.77 -22.47
N CYS A 303 -11.55 6.39 -21.45
CA CYS A 303 -12.25 7.24 -20.50
C CYS A 303 -12.10 8.70 -20.96
N ILE A 304 -13.22 9.36 -21.22
CA ILE A 304 -13.27 10.75 -21.68
C ILE A 304 -13.72 11.61 -20.52
N TYR A 305 -12.93 12.59 -20.13
CA TYR A 305 -13.21 13.53 -19.04
C TYR A 305 -13.69 14.87 -19.55
N GLU A 306 -13.22 15.29 -20.73
CA GLU A 306 -13.66 16.50 -21.43
C GLU A 306 -13.72 16.26 -22.94
N ASP A 307 -14.77 16.79 -23.58
CA ASP A 307 -14.86 16.78 -25.03
C ASP A 307 -13.87 17.78 -25.66
N PRO A 308 -13.39 17.53 -26.88
CA PRO A 308 -12.47 18.44 -27.55
C PRO A 308 -13.11 19.82 -27.78
N ILE A 309 -12.38 20.86 -27.43
CA ILE A 309 -12.77 22.25 -27.63
C ILE A 309 -12.14 22.73 -28.93
N PRO A 310 -12.90 23.26 -29.89
CA PRO A 310 -12.33 23.89 -31.09
C PRO A 310 -11.28 24.94 -30.70
N SER A 311 -10.19 25.04 -31.44
CA SER A 311 -9.04 25.92 -31.17
C SER A 311 -8.10 25.53 -30.03
N HIS A 312 -8.40 24.49 -29.24
CA HIS A 312 -7.45 24.00 -28.26
C HIS A 312 -6.41 23.07 -28.91
N ASN A 313 -5.18 23.12 -28.37
CA ASN A 313 -4.08 22.26 -28.76
C ASN A 313 -3.98 21.10 -27.76
N TYR A 314 -3.84 19.90 -28.29
CA TYR A 314 -3.76 18.67 -27.50
C TYR A 314 -2.48 17.94 -27.79
N ILE A 315 -1.92 17.31 -26.76
CA ILE A 315 -0.81 16.36 -26.88
C ILE A 315 -1.33 14.99 -26.49
N MET A 316 -1.04 13.99 -27.29
CA MET A 316 -1.30 12.59 -26.99
C MET A 316 0.01 11.87 -26.75
N THR A 317 0.20 11.32 -25.57
CA THR A 317 1.34 10.47 -25.22
C THR A 317 0.91 9.02 -25.22
N VAL A 318 1.76 8.14 -25.73
CA VAL A 318 1.43 6.73 -25.99
C VAL A 318 2.54 5.83 -25.48
N ASP A 319 2.17 4.86 -24.66
CA ASP A 319 2.99 3.74 -24.20
C ASP A 319 2.46 2.43 -24.80
N VAL A 320 3.35 1.58 -25.32
CA VAL A 320 2.97 0.43 -26.15
C VAL A 320 3.42 -0.89 -25.54
N ALA A 321 2.47 -1.69 -25.09
CA ALA A 321 2.68 -3.06 -24.63
C ALA A 321 2.57 -4.10 -25.76
N LYS A 322 3.01 -5.33 -25.47
CA LYS A 322 2.99 -6.45 -26.43
C LYS A 322 1.62 -7.10 -26.63
N GLY A 323 0.58 -6.67 -25.92
CA GLY A 323 -0.79 -7.21 -26.01
C GLY A 323 -0.94 -8.66 -25.52
N ARG A 324 -0.10 -9.07 -24.55
CA ARG A 324 -0.08 -10.45 -24.01
C ARG A 324 -0.82 -10.60 -22.67
N GLY A 325 -1.58 -9.58 -22.27
CA GLY A 325 -2.36 -9.60 -21.02
C GLY A 325 -1.58 -9.28 -19.75
N GLN A 326 -0.32 -8.85 -19.87
CA GLN A 326 0.52 -8.37 -18.76
C GLN A 326 0.42 -6.84 -18.69
N ASP A 327 1.34 -6.13 -19.33
CA ASP A 327 1.31 -4.67 -19.42
C ASP A 327 0.25 -4.19 -20.41
N SER A 328 -0.23 -2.96 -20.25
CA SER A 328 -1.28 -2.40 -21.10
C SER A 328 -0.72 -1.43 -22.12
N SER A 329 -1.21 -1.47 -23.35
CA SER A 329 -1.06 -0.35 -24.28
C SER A 329 -1.97 0.79 -23.81
N THR A 330 -1.40 1.97 -23.63
CA THR A 330 -2.08 3.12 -23.06
C THR A 330 -1.82 4.39 -23.86
N PHE A 331 -2.74 5.34 -23.76
CA PHE A 331 -2.48 6.73 -24.12
C PHE A 331 -3.15 7.69 -23.14
N SER A 332 -2.58 8.88 -23.02
CA SER A 332 -3.18 10.01 -22.34
C SER A 332 -3.26 11.22 -23.27
N ILE A 333 -4.40 11.90 -23.30
CA ILE A 333 -4.58 13.15 -24.06
C ILE A 333 -4.61 14.32 -23.08
N ILE A 334 -3.74 15.28 -23.31
CA ILE A 334 -3.53 16.43 -22.44
C ILE A 334 -3.86 17.71 -23.20
N ASP A 335 -4.76 18.53 -22.65
CA ASP A 335 -5.04 19.89 -23.11
C ASP A 335 -3.93 20.82 -22.62
N ILE A 336 -3.20 21.44 -23.55
CA ILE A 336 -2.10 22.38 -23.26
C ILE A 336 -2.49 23.84 -23.49
N SER A 337 -3.71 24.11 -23.96
CA SER A 337 -4.23 25.47 -24.17
C SER A 337 -4.73 26.10 -22.89
N VAL A 338 -4.99 25.31 -21.85
CA VAL A 338 -5.42 25.75 -20.53
C VAL A 338 -4.27 25.72 -19.53
N LYS A 339 -4.35 26.57 -18.51
CA LYS A 339 -3.41 26.57 -17.38
C LYS A 339 -4.20 26.40 -16.09
N PRO A 340 -3.93 25.35 -15.32
CA PRO A 340 -2.97 24.26 -15.54
C PRO A 340 -3.32 23.38 -16.75
N CYS A 341 -2.31 22.72 -17.35
CA CYS A 341 -2.55 21.65 -18.33
C CYS A 341 -3.40 20.55 -17.71
N LYS A 342 -4.22 19.88 -18.51
CA LYS A 342 -5.21 18.94 -17.98
C LYS A 342 -5.28 17.65 -18.79
N VAL A 343 -5.28 16.49 -18.12
CA VAL A 343 -5.59 15.21 -18.74
C VAL A 343 -7.07 15.16 -19.03
N VAL A 344 -7.45 15.10 -20.32
CA VAL A 344 -8.84 15.14 -20.78
C VAL A 344 -9.35 13.80 -21.29
N ALA A 345 -8.47 12.87 -21.61
CA ALA A 345 -8.84 11.49 -21.92
C ALA A 345 -7.69 10.53 -21.59
N SER A 346 -8.03 9.30 -21.22
CA SER A 346 -7.11 8.19 -21.01
C SER A 346 -7.62 6.92 -21.71
N TYR A 347 -6.70 6.05 -22.10
CA TYR A 347 -7.00 4.74 -22.68
C TYR A 347 -6.10 3.68 -22.08
N ARG A 348 -6.65 2.48 -21.82
CA ARG A 348 -5.90 1.36 -21.29
C ARG A 348 -6.44 0.04 -21.84
N ASN A 349 -5.55 -0.79 -22.42
CA ASN A 349 -5.93 -2.12 -22.91
C ASN A 349 -4.73 -3.07 -22.96
N ASN A 350 -4.73 -4.11 -22.16
CA ASN A 350 -3.67 -5.11 -22.09
C ASN A 350 -3.75 -6.21 -23.19
N LEU A 351 -4.82 -6.21 -23.98
CA LEU A 351 -5.01 -7.14 -25.11
C LEU A 351 -4.87 -6.44 -26.48
N MET A 352 -4.54 -5.14 -26.50
CA MET A 352 -4.38 -4.37 -27.73
C MET A 352 -3.14 -4.85 -28.50
N SER A 353 -3.35 -5.30 -29.74
CA SER A 353 -2.24 -5.64 -30.64
C SER A 353 -1.52 -4.37 -31.09
N PRO A 354 -0.16 -4.33 -31.07
CA PRO A 354 0.60 -3.21 -31.63
C PRO A 354 0.29 -2.90 -33.11
N LEU A 355 -0.18 -3.89 -33.87
CA LEU A 355 -0.56 -3.69 -35.28
C LEU A 355 -1.91 -2.98 -35.45
N LEU A 356 -2.81 -3.07 -34.48
CA LEU A 356 -4.13 -2.45 -34.53
C LEU A 356 -4.20 -1.14 -33.71
N PHE A 357 -3.20 -0.90 -32.88
CA PHE A 357 -3.19 0.28 -32.02
C PHE A 357 -3.07 1.60 -32.78
N PRO A 358 -2.35 1.70 -33.92
CA PRO A 358 -2.30 2.91 -34.76
C PRO A 358 -3.69 3.44 -35.13
N ASP A 359 -4.62 2.57 -35.53
CA ASP A 359 -5.99 2.98 -35.92
C ASP A 359 -6.72 3.63 -34.74
N THR A 360 -6.54 3.09 -33.53
CA THR A 360 -7.14 3.64 -32.31
C THR A 360 -6.52 5.00 -31.98
N ILE A 361 -5.20 5.12 -32.01
CA ILE A 361 -4.49 6.38 -31.78
C ILE A 361 -4.93 7.44 -32.80
N TYR A 362 -4.92 7.09 -34.09
CA TYR A 362 -5.34 7.96 -35.18
C TYR A 362 -6.75 8.52 -34.96
N LYS A 363 -7.72 7.63 -34.62
CA LYS A 363 -9.11 8.01 -34.36
C LYS A 363 -9.20 9.08 -33.26
N TYR A 364 -8.56 8.86 -32.12
CA TYR A 364 -8.62 9.78 -31.00
C TYR A 364 -7.79 11.05 -31.24
N ALA A 365 -6.63 10.95 -31.88
CA ALA A 365 -5.82 12.11 -32.23
C ALA A 365 -6.56 13.05 -33.20
N LYS A 366 -7.26 12.50 -34.21
CA LYS A 366 -8.12 13.27 -35.11
C LYS A 366 -9.29 13.91 -34.37
N THR A 367 -9.92 13.20 -33.45
CA THR A 367 -11.04 13.71 -32.64
C THR A 367 -10.60 14.91 -31.78
N TYR A 368 -9.39 14.89 -31.23
CA TYR A 368 -8.84 15.99 -30.43
C TYR A 368 -7.98 16.94 -31.27
N ASN A 369 -8.60 17.54 -32.29
CA ASN A 369 -8.05 18.60 -33.16
C ASN A 369 -6.71 18.26 -33.83
N ASN A 370 -6.52 17.03 -34.28
CA ASN A 370 -5.23 16.51 -34.73
C ASN A 370 -4.15 16.66 -33.65
N ALA A 371 -4.35 16.09 -32.47
CA ALA A 371 -3.42 16.14 -31.36
C ALA A 371 -1.99 15.80 -31.78
N TYR A 372 -1.01 16.48 -31.21
CA TYR A 372 0.40 16.15 -31.43
C TYR A 372 0.75 14.84 -30.71
N VAL A 373 1.23 13.83 -31.45
CA VAL A 373 1.39 12.47 -30.91
C VAL A 373 2.85 12.20 -30.55
N LEU A 374 3.09 11.78 -29.31
CA LEU A 374 4.37 11.24 -28.84
C LEU A 374 4.19 9.76 -28.54
N VAL A 375 4.89 8.90 -29.27
CA VAL A 375 4.89 7.46 -29.04
C VAL A 375 6.23 7.05 -28.45
N GLU A 376 6.23 6.28 -27.35
CA GLU A 376 7.44 5.60 -26.90
C GLU A 376 7.85 4.55 -27.95
N SER A 377 9.02 4.73 -28.58
CA SER A 377 9.45 3.91 -29.72
C SER A 377 10.14 2.61 -29.32
N ASN A 378 10.35 2.36 -28.03
CA ASN A 378 11.02 1.17 -27.52
C ASN A 378 10.20 -0.10 -27.86
N ASP A 379 10.86 -1.23 -28.02
CA ASP A 379 10.23 -2.54 -28.26
C ASP A 379 9.14 -2.52 -29.35
N SER A 380 7.87 -2.68 -28.95
CA SER A 380 6.72 -2.70 -29.86
C SER A 380 6.30 -1.31 -30.35
N GLY A 381 6.80 -0.25 -29.74
CA GLY A 381 6.44 1.13 -30.10
C GLY A 381 6.87 1.52 -31.51
N GLY A 382 7.99 0.98 -32.01
CA GLY A 382 8.44 1.20 -33.38
C GLY A 382 7.43 0.72 -34.44
N VAL A 383 6.67 -0.34 -34.16
CA VAL A 383 5.59 -0.83 -35.06
C VAL A 383 4.46 0.19 -35.12
N VAL A 384 4.08 0.74 -33.96
CA VAL A 384 3.01 1.76 -33.84
C VAL A 384 3.44 3.07 -34.52
N CYS A 385 4.69 3.50 -34.31
CA CYS A 385 5.25 4.66 -35.02
C CYS A 385 5.17 4.52 -36.55
N ASN A 386 5.59 3.37 -37.07
CA ASN A 386 5.56 3.12 -38.49
C ASN A 386 4.12 3.08 -39.03
N GLY A 387 3.21 2.40 -38.35
CA GLY A 387 1.80 2.34 -38.74
C GLY A 387 1.14 3.72 -38.77
N LEU A 388 1.43 4.57 -37.78
CA LEU A 388 0.91 5.94 -37.77
C LEU A 388 1.49 6.80 -38.88
N TYR A 389 2.82 6.80 -39.05
CA TYR A 389 3.50 7.73 -39.92
C TYR A 389 3.42 7.31 -41.41
N TYR A 390 3.68 6.03 -41.72
CA TYR A 390 3.73 5.56 -43.10
C TYR A 390 2.40 4.99 -43.60
N ASP A 391 1.67 4.22 -42.77
CA ASP A 391 0.44 3.55 -43.23
C ASP A 391 -0.78 4.48 -43.14
N LEU A 392 -0.88 5.28 -42.04
CA LEU A 392 -2.01 6.21 -41.82
C LEU A 392 -1.68 7.66 -42.20
N GLU A 393 -0.46 7.94 -42.65
CA GLU A 393 0.02 9.27 -43.05
C GLU A 393 -0.25 10.36 -42.00
N TYR A 394 -0.05 9.99 -40.69
CA TYR A 394 -0.22 10.93 -39.60
C TYR A 394 1.08 11.65 -39.29
N GLU A 395 1.25 12.84 -39.90
CA GLU A 395 2.50 13.61 -39.83
C GLU A 395 2.64 14.43 -38.52
N ASN A 396 1.51 14.71 -37.79
CA ASN A 396 1.56 15.53 -36.56
C ASN A 396 2.03 14.72 -35.36
N MET A 397 3.24 14.19 -35.45
CA MET A 397 3.86 13.39 -34.38
C MET A 397 5.34 13.74 -34.20
N PHE A 398 5.86 13.36 -33.04
CA PHE A 398 7.24 13.65 -32.69
C PHE A 398 8.21 12.81 -33.54
N VAL A 399 9.14 13.52 -34.19
CA VAL A 399 10.25 12.92 -34.95
C VAL A 399 11.56 13.44 -34.35
N GLU A 400 12.37 12.54 -33.83
CA GLU A 400 13.69 12.89 -33.30
C GLU A 400 14.66 13.11 -34.49
N SER A 401 15.09 14.35 -34.69
CA SER A 401 16.04 14.69 -35.74
C SER A 401 17.47 14.33 -35.27
N ALA A 402 17.95 13.14 -35.62
CA ALA A 402 19.34 12.76 -35.38
C ALA A 402 20.20 13.09 -36.59
N VAL A 403 21.47 13.45 -36.37
CA VAL A 403 22.44 13.83 -37.38
C VAL A 403 22.69 12.73 -38.47
N LYS A 404 22.24 11.50 -38.25
CA LYS A 404 22.46 10.34 -39.14
C LYS A 404 21.21 9.62 -39.60
N ALA A 405 20.08 9.72 -38.94
CA ALA A 405 18.78 9.20 -39.38
C ALA A 405 17.67 9.78 -38.49
N ALA A 406 16.56 10.23 -39.08
CA ALA A 406 15.37 10.60 -38.35
C ALA A 406 14.74 9.37 -37.69
N SER A 407 14.49 9.39 -36.38
CA SER A 407 13.78 8.33 -35.67
C SER A 407 12.38 8.83 -35.33
N ILE A 408 11.35 8.07 -35.70
CA ILE A 408 9.96 8.40 -35.40
C ILE A 408 9.66 7.93 -33.98
N GLY A 409 9.06 8.82 -33.18
CA GLY A 409 8.77 8.56 -31.76
C GLY A 409 9.93 8.91 -30.82
N VAL A 410 9.74 8.68 -29.54
CA VAL A 410 10.68 9.01 -28.47
C VAL A 410 11.32 7.73 -27.93
N THR A 411 12.65 7.67 -27.94
CA THR A 411 13.37 6.57 -27.29
C THR A 411 13.46 6.82 -25.79
N MET A 412 12.76 6.01 -25.00
CA MET A 412 12.82 6.10 -23.53
C MET A 412 14.12 5.46 -23.02
N THR A 413 15.07 6.31 -22.66
CA THR A 413 16.32 5.93 -22.00
C THR A 413 16.22 6.17 -20.50
N LYS A 414 17.14 5.61 -19.70
CA LYS A 414 17.24 5.92 -18.26
C LYS A 414 17.34 7.44 -18.01
N ARG A 415 18.03 8.16 -18.86
CA ARG A 415 18.16 9.61 -18.77
C ARG A 415 16.83 10.31 -19.08
N THR A 416 16.16 9.93 -20.16
CA THR A 416 14.85 10.47 -20.56
C THR A 416 13.82 10.24 -19.47
N LYS A 417 13.73 9.01 -18.93
CA LYS A 417 12.84 8.66 -17.82
C LYS A 417 13.11 9.50 -16.57
N ARG A 418 14.38 9.64 -16.17
CA ARG A 418 14.75 10.44 -14.98
C ARG A 418 14.35 11.91 -15.14
N ILE A 419 14.61 12.51 -16.29
CA ILE A 419 14.22 13.90 -16.57
C ILE A 419 12.70 14.02 -16.54
N GLY A 420 11.97 13.12 -17.20
CA GLY A 420 10.51 13.09 -17.21
C GLY A 420 9.91 12.94 -15.81
N CYS A 421 10.45 12.04 -15.00
CA CYS A 421 10.01 11.87 -13.60
C CYS A 421 10.22 13.14 -12.77
N SER A 422 11.40 13.78 -12.89
CA SER A 422 11.68 15.02 -12.16
C SER A 422 10.71 16.15 -12.55
N HIS A 423 10.44 16.30 -13.85
CA HIS A 423 9.50 17.33 -14.32
C HIS A 423 8.05 16.97 -13.99
N LEU A 424 7.66 15.70 -14.06
CA LEU A 424 6.32 15.27 -13.66
C LEU A 424 6.05 15.59 -12.21
N LYS A 425 7.02 15.33 -11.33
CA LYS A 425 6.96 15.71 -9.93
C LYS A 425 6.68 17.18 -9.76
N ASP A 426 7.50 18.03 -10.38
CA ASP A 426 7.33 19.49 -10.32
C ASP A 426 5.94 19.92 -10.83
N MET A 427 5.49 19.37 -11.97
CA MET A 427 4.22 19.76 -12.58
C MET A 427 3.01 19.39 -11.73
N ILE A 428 3.01 18.22 -11.08
CA ILE A 428 1.91 17.79 -10.23
C ILE A 428 1.96 18.51 -8.87
N GLU A 429 3.12 18.57 -8.22
CA GLU A 429 3.26 19.20 -6.90
C GLU A 429 3.03 20.72 -6.94
N THR A 430 3.37 21.38 -8.05
CA THR A 430 3.10 22.81 -8.26
C THR A 430 1.75 23.08 -8.96
N ARG A 431 0.92 22.06 -9.13
CA ARG A 431 -0.42 22.14 -9.75
C ARG A 431 -0.41 22.71 -11.17
N LYS A 432 0.62 22.43 -11.95
CA LYS A 432 0.73 22.80 -13.38
C LYS A 432 0.12 21.75 -14.31
N LEU A 433 -0.07 20.53 -13.80
CA LEU A 433 -0.77 19.44 -14.46
C LEU A 433 -1.88 18.92 -13.56
N VAL A 434 -3.10 18.89 -14.08
CA VAL A 434 -4.26 18.31 -13.41
C VAL A 434 -4.48 16.91 -13.93
N VAL A 435 -4.43 15.94 -13.01
CA VAL A 435 -4.72 14.53 -13.27
C VAL A 435 -6.06 14.18 -12.63
N THR A 436 -7.01 13.76 -13.44
CA THR A 436 -8.40 13.47 -13.01
C THR A 436 -8.77 11.99 -13.14
N ASP A 437 -7.97 11.22 -13.85
CA ASP A 437 -8.16 9.79 -14.08
C ASP A 437 -7.84 8.98 -12.82
N ALA A 438 -8.80 8.17 -12.36
CA ALA A 438 -8.66 7.36 -11.16
C ALA A 438 -7.56 6.31 -11.26
N ASP A 439 -7.42 5.67 -12.44
CA ASP A 439 -6.41 4.65 -12.67
C ASP A 439 -5.00 5.26 -12.67
N THR A 440 -4.83 6.41 -13.32
CA THR A 440 -3.56 7.15 -13.30
C THR A 440 -3.18 7.61 -11.88
N ILE A 441 -4.14 8.09 -11.08
CA ILE A 441 -3.89 8.46 -9.68
C ILE A 441 -3.51 7.23 -8.84
N ALA A 442 -4.14 6.08 -9.09
CA ALA A 442 -3.79 4.83 -8.43
C ALA A 442 -2.36 4.38 -8.78
N GLU A 443 -1.95 4.46 -10.06
CA GLU A 443 -0.59 4.15 -10.49
C GLU A 443 0.43 5.13 -9.88
N LEU A 444 0.16 6.45 -9.86
CA LEU A 444 1.02 7.45 -9.20
C LEU A 444 1.25 7.13 -7.71
N SER A 445 0.25 6.55 -7.06
CA SER A 445 0.33 6.18 -5.64
C SER A 445 1.21 4.95 -5.37
N THR A 446 1.55 4.19 -6.42
CA THR A 446 2.40 2.98 -6.36
C THR A 446 3.68 3.11 -7.17
N PHE A 447 3.92 4.29 -7.77
CA PHE A 447 5.11 4.60 -8.55
C PHE A 447 6.21 5.10 -7.63
N GLU A 448 7.12 4.20 -7.24
CA GLU A 448 8.10 4.43 -6.20
C GLU A 448 9.54 4.30 -6.70
N GLU A 449 10.48 4.77 -5.89
CA GLU A 449 11.90 4.73 -6.19
C GLU A 449 12.38 3.27 -6.33
N ASP A 450 13.01 2.99 -7.47
CA ASP A 450 13.63 1.70 -7.80
C ASP A 450 15.08 1.94 -8.24
N GLY A 451 16.00 1.83 -7.30
CA GLY A 451 17.41 2.15 -7.50
C GLY A 451 17.61 3.60 -7.92
N ASP A 452 18.16 3.83 -9.11
CA ASP A 452 18.39 5.18 -9.68
C ASP A 452 17.20 5.72 -10.50
N SER A 453 16.05 5.07 -10.46
CA SER A 453 14.87 5.40 -11.28
C SER A 453 13.58 5.25 -10.45
N TYR A 454 12.43 5.23 -11.12
CA TYR A 454 11.12 4.98 -10.54
C TYR A 454 10.42 3.88 -11.33
N ALA A 455 9.65 3.04 -10.65
CA ALA A 455 8.84 1.99 -11.26
C ALA A 455 7.61 1.70 -10.41
N ALA A 456 6.64 0.98 -10.96
CA ALA A 456 5.53 0.48 -10.17
C ALA A 456 6.03 -0.52 -9.11
N SER A 457 5.52 -0.43 -7.89
CA SER A 457 5.79 -1.42 -6.85
C SER A 457 5.28 -2.81 -7.25
N ASP A 458 5.85 -3.87 -6.64
CA ASP A 458 5.59 -5.28 -6.99
C ASP A 458 4.08 -5.58 -7.15
N GLY A 459 3.69 -6.05 -8.33
CA GLY A 459 2.32 -6.44 -8.66
C GLY A 459 1.39 -5.30 -9.07
N ASN A 460 1.92 -4.10 -9.29
CA ASN A 460 1.24 -2.95 -9.85
C ASN A 460 1.77 -2.62 -11.25
N HIS A 461 1.16 -1.64 -11.91
CA HIS A 461 1.51 -1.18 -13.25
C HIS A 461 1.83 0.32 -13.22
N ASP A 462 2.61 0.80 -14.19
CA ASP A 462 2.97 2.20 -14.39
C ASP A 462 2.70 2.70 -15.82
N ASP A 463 1.92 1.94 -16.61
CA ASP A 463 1.66 2.21 -18.02
C ASP A 463 1.07 3.62 -18.27
N LEU A 464 0.11 4.06 -17.44
CA LEU A 464 -0.51 5.40 -17.52
C LEU A 464 0.41 6.49 -16.96
N VAL A 465 1.17 6.20 -15.92
CA VAL A 465 2.17 7.12 -15.37
C VAL A 465 3.28 7.36 -16.38
N MET A 466 3.71 6.33 -17.12
CA MET A 466 4.73 6.47 -18.18
C MET A 466 4.29 7.43 -19.27
N ASN A 467 3.01 7.48 -19.62
CA ASN A 467 2.48 8.52 -20.51
C ASN A 467 2.69 9.94 -19.95
N LEU A 468 2.45 10.13 -18.66
CA LEU A 468 2.67 11.44 -18.02
C LEU A 468 4.16 11.76 -17.89
N VAL A 469 5.01 10.77 -17.66
CA VAL A 469 6.48 10.92 -17.66
C VAL A 469 6.96 11.37 -19.04
N LEU A 470 6.43 10.77 -20.10
CA LEU A 470 6.74 11.14 -21.49
C LEU A 470 6.28 12.57 -21.79
N PHE A 471 5.06 12.94 -21.36
CA PHE A 471 4.57 14.31 -21.49
C PHE A 471 5.45 15.31 -20.75
N ALA A 472 5.78 15.04 -19.50
CA ALA A 472 6.60 15.93 -18.68
C ALA A 472 8.03 16.09 -19.22
N TRP A 473 8.60 15.03 -19.79
CA TRP A 473 9.86 15.13 -20.50
C TRP A 473 9.74 16.06 -21.72
N PHE A 474 8.70 15.88 -22.52
CA PHE A 474 8.47 16.72 -23.70
C PHE A 474 8.20 18.20 -23.31
N ALA A 475 7.44 18.42 -22.25
CA ALA A 475 7.15 19.76 -21.73
C ALA A 475 8.39 20.55 -21.31
N ALA A 476 9.50 19.85 -21.06
CA ALA A 476 10.79 20.46 -20.75
C ALA A 476 11.63 20.82 -22.00
N THR A 477 11.13 20.53 -23.21
CA THR A 477 11.83 20.82 -24.47
C THR A 477 11.45 22.19 -25.05
N ASP A 478 12.35 22.78 -25.81
CA ASP A 478 12.09 24.05 -26.51
C ASP A 478 10.96 23.91 -27.52
N HIS A 479 10.80 22.73 -28.13
CA HIS A 479 9.72 22.42 -29.06
C HIS A 479 8.33 22.54 -28.45
N PHE A 480 8.17 22.11 -27.19
CA PHE A 480 6.91 22.30 -26.46
C PHE A 480 6.61 23.80 -26.22
N ALA A 481 7.64 24.59 -25.88
CA ALA A 481 7.48 26.04 -25.65
C ALA A 481 6.96 26.76 -26.90
N GLU A 482 7.44 26.36 -28.07
CA GLU A 482 6.95 26.88 -29.37
C GLU A 482 5.47 26.49 -29.62
N MET A 483 5.08 25.26 -29.30
CA MET A 483 3.72 24.78 -29.50
C MET A 483 2.70 25.38 -28.52
N ALA A 484 3.10 25.54 -27.26
CA ALA A 484 2.19 25.95 -26.19
C ALA A 484 2.01 27.50 -26.10
N ASN A 485 2.77 28.28 -26.87
CA ASN A 485 2.87 29.76 -26.70
C ASN A 485 3.16 30.19 -25.25
N VAL A 486 3.76 29.28 -24.46
CA VAL A 486 4.03 29.43 -23.05
C VAL A 486 5.42 28.91 -22.79
N ASP A 487 6.31 29.76 -22.34
CA ASP A 487 7.60 29.31 -21.83
C ASP A 487 7.43 28.68 -20.43
N LEU A 488 6.90 27.44 -20.44
CA LEU A 488 6.68 26.65 -19.21
C LEU A 488 8.03 26.45 -18.48
N LYS A 489 9.13 26.36 -19.22
CA LYS A 489 10.47 26.21 -18.67
C LYS A 489 10.89 27.47 -17.91
N THR A 490 10.62 28.66 -18.45
CA THR A 490 10.87 29.92 -17.77
C THR A 490 9.97 30.09 -16.54
N MET A 491 8.72 29.65 -16.60
CA MET A 491 7.83 29.65 -15.44
C MET A 491 8.29 28.68 -14.34
N LEU A 492 8.68 27.47 -14.68
CA LEU A 492 9.24 26.50 -13.74
C LEU A 492 10.54 27.00 -13.10
N TYR A 493 11.38 27.67 -13.88
CA TYR A 493 12.63 28.27 -13.40
C TYR A 493 12.38 29.48 -12.48
N ALA A 494 11.47 30.37 -12.86
CA ALA A 494 11.12 31.55 -12.07
C ALA A 494 10.50 31.19 -10.71
N GLU A 495 9.71 30.11 -10.68
CA GLU A 495 9.08 29.63 -9.43
C GLU A 495 10.08 28.90 -8.52
N ARG A 496 11.04 28.16 -9.10
CA ARG A 496 12.17 27.60 -8.33
C ARG A 496 13.05 28.69 -7.71
N LEU A 497 13.32 29.77 -8.46
CA LEU A 497 14.03 30.92 -7.93
C LEU A 497 13.25 31.59 -6.80
N LYS A 498 11.92 31.71 -6.94
CA LYS A 498 11.06 32.31 -5.94
C LYS A 498 10.98 31.45 -4.66
N LEU A 499 10.87 30.13 -4.79
CA LEU A 499 10.93 29.19 -3.65
C LEU A 499 12.32 29.21 -2.99
N ALA A 500 13.40 29.33 -3.77
CA ALA A 500 14.74 29.46 -3.22
C ALA A 500 14.97 30.84 -2.54
N GLU A 501 14.31 31.90 -3.00
CA GLU A 501 14.32 33.21 -2.35
C GLU A 501 13.46 33.24 -1.06
N ASP A 502 12.34 32.51 -1.03
CA ASP A 502 11.47 32.37 0.15
C ASP A 502 12.10 31.47 1.25
N ASP A 503 12.96 30.52 0.87
CA ASP A 503 13.75 29.70 1.81
C ASP A 503 15.00 30.42 2.39
N ILE A 504 15.38 31.57 1.84
CA ILE A 504 16.41 32.42 2.44
C ILE A 504 15.74 33.25 3.53
N ALA A 505 15.66 32.69 4.74
CA ALA A 505 15.37 33.48 5.93
C ALA A 505 16.33 34.67 5.97
N PRO A 506 15.89 35.90 6.35
CA PRO A 506 16.76 37.04 6.44
C PRO A 506 17.79 36.82 7.55
N VAL A 507 18.91 36.24 7.20
CA VAL A 507 20.09 36.24 8.07
C VAL A 507 20.59 37.67 8.10
N GLY A 508 20.44 38.30 9.26
CA GLY A 508 20.91 39.65 9.48
C GLY A 508 22.39 39.76 9.08
N VAL A 509 22.65 40.68 8.18
CA VAL A 509 23.99 41.00 7.72
C VAL A 509 24.75 41.63 8.90
N PHE A 510 25.63 40.86 9.54
CA PHE A 510 26.76 41.45 10.26
C PHE A 510 27.88 41.63 9.26
N SER A 511 28.09 42.88 8.84
CA SER A 511 29.24 43.26 8.06
C SER A 511 30.41 43.47 9.02
N GLU A 512 31.28 42.50 9.14
CA GLU A 512 32.68 42.76 9.44
C GLU A 512 33.48 42.53 8.16
N LYS A 513 34.04 43.62 7.64
CA LYS A 513 35.03 43.55 6.58
C LYS A 513 36.32 43.01 7.19
N GLU A 514 36.59 41.76 7.05
CA GLU A 514 37.95 41.25 7.07
C GLU A 514 38.45 41.15 5.63
N ASP A 515 39.52 41.96 5.36
CA ASP A 515 40.29 41.87 4.14
C ASP A 515 40.94 40.48 4.05
N LEU A 516 40.34 39.57 3.29
CA LEU A 516 40.99 38.34 2.89
C LEU A 516 42.11 38.68 1.91
N LYS A 517 43.33 38.79 2.43
CA LYS A 517 44.53 38.72 1.60
C LYS A 517 44.70 37.28 1.14
N GLU A 518 44.41 37.04 -0.12
CA GLU A 518 44.82 35.83 -0.79
C GLU A 518 46.33 35.64 -0.65
N LYS A 519 46.76 34.55 0.01
CA LYS A 519 48.16 34.16 0.08
C LYS A 519 48.45 33.18 -1.04
N TYR A 520 49.23 33.63 -1.98
CA TYR A 520 49.81 32.76 -2.99
C TYR A 520 51.26 32.52 -2.65
N GLU A 521 51.72 31.29 -2.68
CA GLU A 521 53.13 30.94 -2.67
C GLU A 521 53.61 30.67 -4.09
N VAL A 522 54.73 31.31 -4.47
CA VAL A 522 55.36 31.10 -5.77
C VAL A 522 56.62 30.28 -5.53
N ASP A 523 56.74 29.11 -6.19
CA ASP A 523 57.96 28.31 -6.09
C ASP A 523 59.14 28.92 -6.89
N ASN A 524 60.32 28.33 -6.74
CA ASN A 524 61.54 28.82 -7.40
C ASN A 524 61.53 28.66 -8.92
N GLU A 525 60.47 28.04 -9.50
CA GLU A 525 60.28 27.86 -10.95
C GLU A 525 59.17 28.76 -11.52
N GLY A 526 58.52 29.59 -10.65
CA GLY A 526 57.52 30.56 -11.06
C GLY A 526 56.09 30.06 -11.09
N ASN A 527 55.79 28.88 -10.54
CA ASN A 527 54.43 28.35 -10.47
C ASN A 527 53.73 28.91 -9.22
N VAL A 528 52.47 29.27 -9.38
CA VAL A 528 51.60 29.81 -8.31
C VAL A 528 50.76 28.68 -7.72
N TRP A 529 50.85 28.51 -6.39
CA TRP A 529 50.06 27.49 -5.67
C TRP A 529 49.08 28.18 -4.74
N GLU A 530 47.83 27.73 -4.76
CA GLU A 530 46.76 28.18 -3.88
C GLU A 530 46.69 27.24 -2.68
N GLU A 531 46.77 27.75 -1.45
CA GLU A 531 46.67 26.93 -0.25
C GLU A 531 45.17 26.54 -0.03
N VAL A 532 44.81 25.31 -0.38
CA VAL A 532 43.47 24.76 -0.12
C VAL A 532 43.38 24.36 1.35
N ASN A 533 42.73 25.15 2.15
CA ASN A 533 42.44 24.84 3.55
C ASN A 533 41.36 23.75 3.63
N ASN A 534 41.76 22.48 3.77
CA ASN A 534 40.89 21.34 4.04
C ASN A 534 40.46 21.37 5.52
N ASN A 535 39.44 22.15 5.86
CA ASN A 535 38.70 22.04 7.12
C ASN A 535 37.24 21.64 6.85
N TRP A 536 37.04 20.37 6.42
CA TRP A 536 35.76 19.70 6.51
C TRP A 536 35.95 18.39 7.27
N LEU A 537 35.99 18.48 8.59
CA LEU A 537 35.73 17.39 9.52
C LEU A 537 35.09 18.02 10.76
N PHE A 538 33.72 17.97 10.76
CA PHE A 538 32.89 17.57 11.91
C PHE A 538 31.43 17.65 11.46
#